data_c3161c56813dd481f6804b1983581f1e
#
_entry.id   c3161c56813dd481f6804b1983581f1e
#
_cell.length_a   1.000
_cell.length_b   1.000
_cell.length_c   1.000
_cell.angle_alpha   90.00
_cell.angle_beta   90.00
_cell.angle_gamma   90.00
#
_symmetry.space_group_name_H-M   'P 1'
#
loop_
_entity.id
_entity.type
_entity.pdbx_description
1 polymer ?
#
loop_
_entity_poly.entity_id
_entity_poly.type
_entity_poly.pdbx_seq_one_letter_code
_entity_poly.pdbx_strand_id
1 'polypeptide(L)'
;MRDVVTTSAVFFSYALLAVFAQNAVFTRALGVSRLVQLVGDDRTSSWLFGMQLCITQVLVTPFAWYAGSRIAPLANRAQLRPLVYIASIVLEHAVLWLGKGLPHRSALLRIVPLAGLNSCVLGTVLVERTQSFTLGQSLGFGLGSGLGYVLAVLLVTEARHRLRSRAIPKAFRGLPITLVYIGVLALAIYGFTGHSVIL
;
A
#
# COMPACT_ATOMS: atom_id res chain seq x y z
N MET A 1 24.53 -19.94 -6.69
CA MET A 1 24.91 -18.58 -6.27
C MET A 1 24.37 -17.51 -7.20
N ARG A 2 24.52 -17.61 -8.54
CA ARG A 2 23.95 -16.67 -9.53
C ARG A 2 22.42 -16.50 -9.38
N ASP A 3 21.68 -17.58 -9.24
CA ASP A 3 20.21 -17.53 -9.17
C ASP A 3 19.70 -16.82 -7.91
N VAL A 4 20.39 -16.96 -6.78
CA VAL A 4 20.03 -16.27 -5.54
C VAL A 4 20.27 -14.77 -5.67
N VAL A 5 21.42 -14.38 -6.27
CA VAL A 5 21.75 -12.97 -6.50
C VAL A 5 20.76 -12.31 -7.44
N THR A 6 20.39 -12.98 -8.54
CA THR A 6 19.39 -12.46 -9.49
C THR A 6 18.01 -12.33 -8.86
N THR A 7 17.57 -13.32 -8.08
CA THR A 7 16.27 -13.27 -7.38
C THR A 7 16.24 -12.15 -6.34
N SER A 8 17.32 -11.96 -5.58
CA SER A 8 17.41 -10.86 -4.61
C SER A 8 17.41 -9.50 -5.31
N ALA A 9 18.16 -9.34 -6.40
CA ALA A 9 18.19 -8.11 -7.17
C ALA A 9 16.81 -7.76 -7.74
N VAL A 10 16.08 -8.74 -8.26
CA VAL A 10 14.70 -8.57 -8.75
C VAL A 10 13.77 -8.13 -7.62
N PHE A 11 13.82 -8.79 -6.46
CA PHE A 11 13.02 -8.42 -5.29
C PHE A 11 13.24 -6.96 -4.89
N PHE A 12 14.50 -6.54 -4.70
CA PHE A 12 14.82 -5.17 -4.31
C PHE A 12 14.46 -4.14 -5.38
N SER A 13 14.64 -4.46 -6.65
CA SER A 13 14.26 -3.57 -7.76
C SER A 13 12.76 -3.30 -7.77
N TYR A 14 11.93 -4.34 -7.57
CA TYR A 14 10.47 -4.18 -7.51
C TYR A 14 10.01 -3.50 -6.21
N ALA A 15 10.72 -3.69 -5.10
CA ALA A 15 10.47 -2.96 -3.87
C ALA A 15 10.71 -1.46 -4.07
N LEU A 16 11.86 -1.06 -4.61
CA LEU A 16 12.17 0.33 -4.91
C LEU A 16 11.20 0.95 -5.93
N LEU A 17 10.86 0.19 -6.98
CA LEU A 17 9.87 0.60 -7.97
C LEU A 17 8.53 0.95 -7.30
N ALA A 18 8.05 0.12 -6.37
CA ALA A 18 6.78 0.33 -5.68
C ALA A 18 6.83 1.46 -4.65
N VAL A 19 8.00 1.70 -4.01
CA VAL A 19 8.17 2.83 -3.08
C VAL A 19 8.09 4.17 -3.81
N PHE A 20 8.71 4.30 -4.98
CA PHE A 20 8.87 5.57 -5.69
C PHE A 20 8.05 5.64 -6.97
N ALA A 21 8.49 5.00 -8.05
CA ALA A 21 7.95 5.18 -9.38
C ALA A 21 6.52 4.65 -9.55
N GLN A 22 6.14 3.61 -8.83
CA GLN A 22 4.79 3.06 -8.81
C GLN A 22 4.14 3.14 -7.43
N ASN A 23 4.41 4.21 -6.71
CA ASN A 23 3.83 4.45 -5.40
C ASN A 23 2.29 4.47 -5.48
N ALA A 24 1.64 3.62 -4.68
CA ALA A 24 0.19 3.46 -4.72
C ALA A 24 -0.56 4.77 -4.44
N VAL A 25 -0.04 5.60 -3.53
CA VAL A 25 -0.66 6.89 -3.14
C VAL A 25 -0.43 7.96 -4.21
N PHE A 26 0.83 8.19 -4.58
CA PHE A 26 1.18 9.35 -5.41
C PHE A 26 0.95 9.12 -6.90
N THR A 27 1.07 7.89 -7.41
CA THR A 27 0.88 7.63 -8.84
C THR A 27 -0.51 7.13 -9.20
N ARG A 28 -1.26 6.59 -8.22
CA ARG A 28 -2.59 5.98 -8.45
C ARG A 28 -3.68 6.49 -7.53
N ALA A 29 -3.35 7.40 -6.61
CA ALA A 29 -4.26 7.94 -5.59
C ALA A 29 -4.94 6.87 -4.71
N LEU A 30 -4.32 5.68 -4.57
CA LEU A 30 -4.83 4.58 -3.77
C LEU A 30 -4.55 4.82 -2.28
N GLY A 31 -5.56 4.60 -1.44
CA GLY A 31 -5.43 4.79 0.01
C GLY A 31 -5.44 6.24 0.50
N VAL A 32 -5.60 7.23 -0.39
CA VAL A 32 -5.58 8.66 -0.05
C VAL A 32 -6.65 9.03 0.97
N SER A 33 -7.88 8.52 0.84
CA SER A 33 -8.96 8.81 1.78
C SER A 33 -8.60 8.40 3.21
N ARG A 34 -8.01 7.23 3.37
CA ARG A 34 -7.55 6.76 4.70
C ARG A 34 -6.33 7.51 5.19
N LEU A 35 -5.40 7.84 4.31
CA LEU A 35 -4.23 8.66 4.63
C LEU A 35 -4.64 10.01 5.21
N VAL A 36 -5.58 10.71 4.57
CA VAL A 36 -6.08 12.00 5.05
C VAL A 36 -6.78 11.87 6.40
N GLN A 37 -7.57 10.82 6.61
CA GLN A 37 -8.20 10.54 7.90
C GLN A 37 -7.16 10.32 9.00
N LEU A 38 -6.14 9.50 8.75
CA LEU A 38 -5.06 9.22 9.70
C LEU A 38 -4.30 10.47 10.11
N VAL A 39 -3.99 11.32 9.13
CA VAL A 39 -3.30 12.60 9.40
C VAL A 39 -4.19 13.56 10.19
N GLY A 40 -5.52 13.44 10.06
CA GLY A 40 -6.50 14.25 10.80
C GLY A 40 -6.85 13.73 12.20
N ASP A 41 -6.66 12.45 12.47
CA ASP A 41 -7.11 11.76 13.68
C ASP A 41 -5.95 11.53 14.67
N ASP A 42 -6.02 12.17 15.83
CA ASP A 42 -5.04 11.99 16.91
C ASP A 42 -5.24 10.68 17.70
N ARG A 43 -6.33 9.93 17.46
CA ARG A 43 -6.67 8.70 18.18
C ARG A 43 -5.99 7.47 17.59
N THR A 44 -5.73 7.46 16.29
CA THR A 44 -5.09 6.33 15.61
C THR A 44 -3.63 6.68 15.34
N SER A 45 -2.71 5.94 15.94
CA SER A 45 -1.29 6.11 15.64
C SER A 45 -1.02 5.81 14.15
N SER A 46 -0.65 6.85 13.40
CA SER A 46 -0.29 6.73 11.98
C SER A 46 0.83 5.70 11.75
N TRP A 47 1.74 5.57 12.72
CA TRP A 47 2.82 4.59 12.69
C TRP A 47 2.31 3.15 12.79
N LEU A 48 1.43 2.87 13.77
CA LEU A 48 0.85 1.52 13.92
C LEU A 48 0.03 1.11 12.70
N PHE A 49 -0.71 2.06 12.11
CA PHE A 49 -1.44 1.78 10.89
C PHE A 49 -0.50 1.49 9.72
N GLY A 50 0.56 2.29 9.55
CA GLY A 50 1.56 2.08 8.53
C GLY A 50 2.26 0.72 8.67
N MET A 51 2.67 0.35 9.88
CA MET A 51 3.23 -0.98 10.18
C MET A 51 2.25 -2.09 9.83
N GLN A 52 0.98 -1.96 10.26
CA GLN A 52 -0.04 -2.96 9.96
C GLN A 52 -0.25 -3.09 8.46
N LEU A 53 -0.28 -1.99 7.72
CA LEU A 53 -0.43 -2.04 6.28
C LEU A 53 0.76 -2.72 5.59
N CYS A 54 1.99 -2.52 6.06
CA CYS A 54 3.16 -3.27 5.59
C CYS A 54 3.01 -4.77 5.86
N ILE A 55 2.59 -5.16 7.07
CA ILE A 55 2.34 -6.56 7.42
C ILE A 55 1.27 -7.16 6.51
N THR A 56 0.17 -6.44 6.33
CA THR A 56 -0.92 -6.83 5.42
C THR A 56 -0.39 -7.06 4.00
N GLN A 57 0.39 -6.14 3.45
CA GLN A 57 0.94 -6.28 2.10
C GLN A 57 1.84 -7.51 1.97
N VAL A 58 2.72 -7.76 2.94
CA VAL A 58 3.63 -8.90 2.94
C VAL A 58 2.90 -10.24 3.05
N LEU A 59 1.81 -10.31 3.81
CA LEU A 59 1.03 -11.54 3.99
C LEU A 59 0.02 -11.77 2.86
N VAL A 60 -0.68 -10.73 2.43
CA VAL A 60 -1.72 -10.83 1.40
C VAL A 60 -1.13 -11.11 0.02
N THR A 61 -0.01 -10.47 -0.34
CA THR A 61 0.63 -10.59 -1.64
C THR A 61 0.94 -12.05 -2.05
N PRO A 62 1.71 -12.84 -1.29
CA PRO A 62 2.05 -14.21 -1.69
C PRO A 62 0.82 -15.11 -1.73
N PHE A 63 -0.13 -14.92 -0.82
CA PHE A 63 -1.37 -15.68 -0.82
C PHE A 63 -2.23 -15.35 -2.05
N ALA A 64 -2.41 -14.06 -2.35
CA ALA A 64 -3.16 -13.61 -3.53
C ALA A 64 -2.47 -14.05 -4.82
N TRP A 65 -1.14 -14.06 -4.86
CA TRP A 65 -0.37 -14.57 -5.99
C TRP A 65 -0.65 -16.07 -6.19
N TYR A 66 -0.52 -16.89 -5.14
CA TYR A 66 -0.74 -18.33 -5.21
C TYR A 66 -2.20 -18.66 -5.57
N ALA A 67 -3.17 -18.15 -4.81
CA ALA A 67 -4.59 -18.43 -5.04
C ALA A 67 -5.02 -17.93 -6.43
N GLY A 68 -4.56 -16.76 -6.83
CA GLY A 68 -4.85 -16.21 -8.13
C GLY A 68 -4.25 -17.02 -9.29
N SER A 69 -3.08 -17.67 -9.13
CA SER A 69 -2.54 -18.58 -10.15
C SER A 69 -3.43 -19.83 -10.30
N ARG A 70 -4.04 -20.30 -9.23
CA ARG A 70 -4.97 -21.44 -9.24
C ARG A 70 -6.32 -21.12 -9.88
N ILE A 71 -6.82 -19.91 -9.72
CA ILE A 71 -8.10 -19.51 -10.31
C ILE A 71 -7.95 -18.98 -11.75
N ALA A 72 -6.74 -18.65 -12.19
CA ALA A 72 -6.49 -18.08 -13.53
C ALA A 72 -7.09 -18.89 -14.70
N PRO A 73 -7.03 -20.25 -14.71
CA PRO A 73 -7.60 -21.06 -15.79
C PRO A 73 -9.12 -21.18 -15.73
N LEU A 74 -9.79 -20.74 -14.65
CA LEU A 74 -11.22 -20.93 -14.47
C LEU A 74 -12.02 -19.90 -15.29
N ALA A 75 -13.17 -20.32 -15.85
CA ALA A 75 -14.04 -19.45 -16.63
C ALA A 75 -14.64 -18.31 -15.78
N ASN A 76 -14.90 -18.55 -14.51
CA ASN A 76 -15.49 -17.60 -13.56
C ASN A 76 -14.43 -16.85 -12.73
N ARG A 77 -13.19 -16.78 -13.21
CA ARG A 77 -12.05 -16.14 -12.52
C ARG A 77 -12.33 -14.70 -12.06
N ALA A 78 -13.12 -13.93 -12.84
CA ALA A 78 -13.43 -12.55 -12.50
C ALA A 78 -14.27 -12.44 -11.22
N GLN A 79 -15.21 -13.35 -11.03
CA GLN A 79 -16.06 -13.42 -9.83
C GLN A 79 -15.32 -13.96 -8.61
N LEU A 80 -14.32 -14.83 -8.81
CA LEU A 80 -13.54 -15.44 -7.73
C LEU A 80 -12.44 -14.49 -7.18
N ARG A 81 -11.96 -13.53 -7.95
CA ARG A 81 -10.92 -12.58 -7.51
C ARG A 81 -11.26 -11.81 -6.22
N PRO A 82 -12.46 -11.21 -6.06
CA PRO A 82 -12.84 -10.55 -4.81
C PRO A 82 -12.85 -11.51 -3.61
N LEU A 83 -13.28 -12.75 -3.82
CA LEU A 83 -13.29 -13.77 -2.76
C LEU A 83 -11.87 -14.13 -2.32
N VAL A 84 -10.92 -14.26 -3.25
CA VAL A 84 -9.50 -14.49 -2.92
C VAL A 84 -8.95 -13.31 -2.10
N TYR A 85 -9.29 -12.09 -2.46
CA TYR A 85 -8.86 -10.91 -1.71
C TYR A 85 -9.40 -10.92 -0.27
N ILE A 86 -10.70 -11.17 -0.09
CA ILE A 86 -11.32 -11.27 1.24
C ILE A 86 -10.70 -12.42 2.04
N ALA A 87 -10.52 -13.59 1.41
CA ALA A 87 -9.90 -14.74 2.05
C ALA A 87 -8.45 -14.44 2.51
N SER A 88 -7.71 -13.64 1.74
CA SER A 88 -6.36 -13.20 2.12
C SER A 88 -6.35 -12.36 3.40
N ILE A 89 -7.31 -11.46 3.56
CA ILE A 89 -7.46 -10.62 4.77
C ILE A 89 -7.87 -11.48 5.98
N VAL A 90 -8.78 -12.44 5.77
CA VAL A 90 -9.20 -13.36 6.84
C VAL A 90 -8.01 -14.23 7.27
N LEU A 91 -7.21 -14.70 6.32
CA LEU A 91 -5.99 -15.47 6.61
C LEU A 91 -4.98 -14.63 7.40
N GLU A 92 -4.74 -13.38 7.00
CA GLU A 92 -3.89 -12.45 7.75
C GLU A 92 -4.38 -12.31 9.19
N HIS A 93 -5.68 -12.07 9.38
CA HIS A 93 -6.27 -11.96 10.71
C HIS A 93 -6.04 -13.22 11.54
N ALA A 94 -6.23 -14.40 10.96
CA ALA A 94 -5.96 -15.68 11.60
C ALA A 94 -4.49 -15.86 11.98
N VAL A 95 -3.56 -15.52 11.07
CA VAL A 95 -2.10 -15.60 11.33
C VAL A 95 -1.70 -14.69 12.48
N LEU A 96 -2.19 -13.45 12.52
CA LEU A 96 -1.92 -12.51 13.60
C LEU A 96 -2.59 -12.96 14.92
N TRP A 97 -3.75 -13.59 14.84
CA TRP A 97 -4.43 -14.13 16.02
C TRP A 97 -3.66 -15.30 16.64
N LEU A 98 -3.06 -16.16 15.83
CA LEU A 98 -2.22 -17.28 16.26
C LEU A 98 -0.84 -16.82 16.78
N GLY A 99 -0.32 -15.70 16.30
CA GLY A 99 0.99 -15.15 16.64
C GLY A 99 1.06 -14.62 18.07
N LYS A 100 1.17 -15.48 19.07
CA LYS A 100 1.12 -15.13 20.52
C LYS A 100 2.26 -14.23 21.01
N GLY A 101 3.39 -14.17 20.29
CA GLY A 101 4.59 -13.41 20.69
C GLY A 101 4.73 -12.02 20.05
N LEU A 102 3.76 -11.57 19.24
CA LEU A 102 3.87 -10.31 18.54
C LEU A 102 3.65 -9.10 19.47
N PRO A 103 4.54 -8.09 19.44
CA PRO A 103 4.34 -6.86 20.17
C PRO A 103 3.09 -6.14 19.63
N HIS A 104 2.35 -5.47 20.51
CA HIS A 104 1.15 -4.69 20.17
C HIS A 104 0.04 -5.49 19.45
N ARG A 105 0.02 -6.82 19.55
CA ARG A 105 -0.91 -7.72 18.88
C ARG A 105 -2.37 -7.29 18.94
N SER A 106 -2.85 -6.91 20.12
CA SER A 106 -4.25 -6.48 20.30
C SER A 106 -4.59 -5.21 19.53
N ALA A 107 -3.64 -4.29 19.42
CA ALA A 107 -3.79 -3.07 18.63
C ALA A 107 -3.76 -3.39 17.13
N LEU A 108 -2.83 -4.24 16.70
CA LEU A 108 -2.72 -4.68 15.30
C LEU A 108 -4.00 -5.40 14.85
N LEU A 109 -4.52 -6.34 15.62
CA LEU A 109 -5.75 -7.07 15.29
C LEU A 109 -6.98 -6.16 15.10
N ARG A 110 -7.07 -5.05 15.83
CA ARG A 110 -8.14 -4.04 15.65
C ARG A 110 -7.99 -3.29 14.33
N ILE A 111 -6.77 -3.12 13.84
CA ILE A 111 -6.46 -2.32 12.64
C ILE A 111 -6.49 -3.18 11.37
N VAL A 112 -6.37 -4.51 11.47
CA VAL A 112 -6.38 -5.43 10.31
C VAL A 112 -7.53 -5.17 9.33
N PRO A 113 -8.80 -5.08 9.75
CA PRO A 113 -9.88 -4.83 8.80
C PRO A 113 -9.74 -3.49 8.07
N LEU A 114 -9.23 -2.47 8.78
CA LEU A 114 -9.03 -1.12 8.24
C LEU A 114 -7.84 -1.06 7.26
N ALA A 115 -6.78 -1.78 7.56
CA ALA A 115 -5.60 -1.88 6.70
C ALA A 115 -5.87 -2.81 5.52
N GLY A 116 -6.45 -3.98 5.76
CA GLY A 116 -6.74 -4.99 4.75
C GLY A 116 -7.74 -4.49 3.69
N LEU A 117 -8.82 -3.83 4.09
CA LEU A 117 -9.81 -3.24 3.19
C LEU A 117 -9.37 -1.88 2.61
N ASN A 118 -8.10 -1.53 2.75
CA ASN A 118 -7.56 -0.33 2.13
C ASN A 118 -7.39 -0.52 0.60
N SER A 119 -7.78 0.49 -0.17
CA SER A 119 -7.62 0.47 -1.63
C SER A 119 -6.16 0.33 -2.09
N CYS A 120 -5.19 0.69 -1.23
CA CYS A 120 -3.77 0.45 -1.49
C CYS A 120 -3.47 -1.06 -1.60
N VAL A 121 -3.97 -1.88 -0.67
CA VAL A 121 -3.76 -3.35 -0.68
C VAL A 121 -4.44 -3.98 -1.88
N LEU A 122 -5.72 -3.62 -2.12
CA LEU A 122 -6.44 -4.09 -3.29
C LEU A 122 -5.73 -3.72 -4.60
N GLY A 123 -5.28 -2.47 -4.70
CA GLY A 123 -4.57 -1.97 -5.87
C GLY A 123 -3.26 -2.70 -6.13
N THR A 124 -2.48 -3.01 -5.08
CA THR A 124 -1.25 -3.80 -5.18
C THR A 124 -1.54 -5.17 -5.76
N VAL A 125 -2.50 -5.91 -5.21
CA VAL A 125 -2.90 -7.24 -5.72
C VAL A 125 -3.38 -7.19 -7.17
N LEU A 126 -4.14 -6.14 -7.55
CA LEU A 126 -4.59 -5.97 -8.93
C LEU A 126 -3.43 -5.69 -9.90
N VAL A 127 -2.46 -4.87 -9.50
CA VAL A 127 -1.27 -4.58 -10.32
C VAL A 127 -0.46 -5.85 -10.54
N GLU A 128 -0.17 -6.60 -9.49
CA GLU A 128 0.56 -7.86 -9.56
C GLU A 128 -0.08 -8.84 -10.55
N ARG A 129 -1.40 -8.85 -10.59
CA ARG A 129 -2.17 -9.70 -11.51
C ARG A 129 -2.18 -9.21 -12.94
N THR A 130 -2.31 -7.91 -13.16
CA THR A 130 -2.31 -7.33 -14.49
C THR A 130 -0.93 -7.41 -15.15
N GLN A 131 0.13 -7.28 -14.36
CA GLN A 131 1.51 -7.35 -14.81
C GLN A 131 2.09 -8.78 -14.82
N SER A 132 1.31 -9.78 -14.39
CA SER A 132 1.75 -11.19 -14.36
C SER A 132 3.07 -11.40 -13.62
N PHE A 133 3.23 -10.77 -12.44
CA PHE A 133 4.46 -10.83 -11.65
C PHE A 133 4.78 -12.26 -11.20
N THR A 134 6.07 -12.58 -11.16
CA THR A 134 6.58 -13.76 -10.46
C THR A 134 6.47 -13.59 -8.95
N LEU A 135 6.59 -14.67 -8.18
CA LEU A 135 6.51 -14.59 -6.71
C LEU A 135 7.53 -13.59 -6.11
N GLY A 136 8.78 -13.61 -6.59
CA GLY A 136 9.81 -12.67 -6.11
C GLY A 136 9.49 -11.21 -6.42
N GLN A 137 8.97 -10.93 -7.61
CA GLN A 137 8.49 -9.60 -8.01
C GLN A 137 7.30 -9.16 -7.16
N SER A 138 6.32 -10.05 -6.95
CA SER A 138 5.15 -9.77 -6.11
C SER A 138 5.53 -9.46 -4.67
N LEU A 139 6.40 -10.26 -4.06
CA LEU A 139 6.88 -10.01 -2.69
C LEU A 139 7.61 -8.66 -2.58
N GLY A 140 8.51 -8.37 -3.52
CA GLY A 140 9.19 -7.08 -3.57
C GLY A 140 8.22 -5.92 -3.74
N PHE A 141 7.29 -6.04 -4.69
CA PHE A 141 6.29 -5.01 -4.97
C PHE A 141 5.32 -4.79 -3.81
N GLY A 142 4.86 -5.88 -3.15
CA GLY A 142 4.00 -5.81 -1.97
C GLY A 142 4.68 -5.10 -0.80
N LEU A 143 5.90 -5.50 -0.45
CA LEU A 143 6.69 -4.83 0.58
C LEU A 143 6.92 -3.36 0.23
N GLY A 144 7.33 -3.08 -1.00
CA GLY A 144 7.57 -1.72 -1.47
C GLY A 144 6.31 -0.85 -1.45
N SER A 145 5.15 -1.40 -1.81
CA SER A 145 3.87 -0.71 -1.73
C SER A 145 3.50 -0.32 -0.29
N GLY A 146 3.73 -1.22 0.67
CA GLY A 146 3.55 -0.94 2.10
C GLY A 146 4.47 0.18 2.57
N LEU A 147 5.77 0.09 2.27
CA LEU A 147 6.75 1.12 2.61
C LEU A 147 6.44 2.46 1.91
N GLY A 148 6.01 2.42 0.66
CA GLY A 148 5.59 3.60 -0.09
C GLY A 148 4.39 4.30 0.53
N TYR A 149 3.45 3.54 1.08
CA TYR A 149 2.33 4.10 1.84
C TYR A 149 2.80 4.77 3.15
N VAL A 150 3.71 4.12 3.89
CA VAL A 150 4.32 4.72 5.10
C VAL A 150 5.03 6.01 4.76
N LEU A 151 5.80 6.04 3.68
CA LEU A 151 6.45 7.25 3.18
C LEU A 151 5.43 8.36 2.90
N ALA A 152 4.32 8.04 2.24
CA ALA A 152 3.25 9.01 1.98
C ALA A 152 2.63 9.55 3.28
N VAL A 153 2.35 8.67 4.26
CA VAL A 153 1.85 9.08 5.59
C VAL A 153 2.83 10.03 6.28
N LEU A 154 4.14 9.71 6.27
CA LEU A 154 5.17 10.54 6.89
C LEU A 154 5.25 11.92 6.26
N LEU A 155 5.30 12.00 4.92
CA LEU A 155 5.38 13.26 4.18
C LEU A 155 4.16 14.17 4.46
N VAL A 156 2.97 13.60 4.46
CA VAL A 156 1.74 14.38 4.68
C VAL A 156 1.59 14.76 6.16
N THR A 157 2.02 13.90 7.10
CA THR A 157 2.00 14.21 8.54
C THR A 157 2.97 15.34 8.86
N GLU A 158 4.19 15.31 8.32
CA GLU A 158 5.18 16.36 8.51
C GLU A 158 4.70 17.72 7.99
N ALA A 159 4.01 17.73 6.85
CA ALA A 159 3.46 18.94 6.28
C ALA A 159 2.26 19.51 7.08
N ARG A 160 1.61 18.71 7.94
CA ARG A 160 0.36 19.07 8.63
C ARG A 160 0.45 20.43 9.35
N HIS A 161 1.54 20.70 10.05
CA HIS A 161 1.73 21.97 10.78
C HIS A 161 1.74 23.17 9.83
N ARG A 162 2.40 23.04 8.69
CA ARG A 162 2.48 24.09 7.66
C ARG A 162 1.13 24.30 6.96
N LEU A 163 0.39 23.22 6.72
CA LEU A 163 -0.93 23.22 6.10
C LEU A 163 -2.04 23.80 7.01
N ARG A 164 -1.77 24.01 8.30
CA ARG A 164 -2.67 24.68 9.26
C ARG A 164 -2.40 26.18 9.39
N SER A 165 -1.51 26.78 8.59
CA SER A 165 -1.18 28.19 8.64
C SER A 165 -2.41 29.09 8.47
N ARG A 166 -2.44 30.21 9.22
CA ARG A 166 -3.48 31.24 9.07
C ARG A 166 -3.41 31.99 7.73
N ALA A 167 -2.28 31.93 7.02
CA ALA A 167 -2.13 32.50 5.70
C ALA A 167 -2.99 31.81 4.63
N ILE A 168 -3.44 30.57 4.89
CA ILE A 168 -4.28 29.82 3.96
C ILE A 168 -5.72 30.36 4.05
N PRO A 169 -6.36 30.71 2.91
CA PRO A 169 -7.76 31.15 2.87
C PRO A 169 -8.68 30.11 3.53
N LYS A 170 -9.72 30.58 4.23
CA LYS A 170 -10.62 29.69 5.00
C LYS A 170 -11.23 28.57 4.17
N ALA A 171 -11.56 28.84 2.89
CA ALA A 171 -12.14 27.87 1.97
C ALA A 171 -11.22 26.68 1.64
N PHE A 172 -9.90 26.87 1.74
CA PHE A 172 -8.91 25.84 1.43
C PHE A 172 -8.38 25.10 2.67
N ARG A 173 -8.72 25.55 3.88
CA ARG A 173 -8.19 24.94 5.11
C ARG A 173 -8.71 23.52 5.31
N GLY A 174 -7.87 22.66 5.89
CA GLY A 174 -8.19 21.28 6.21
C GLY A 174 -8.02 20.32 5.04
N LEU A 175 -9.09 19.62 4.67
CA LEU A 175 -9.05 18.60 3.62
C LEU A 175 -8.60 19.13 2.25
N PRO A 176 -9.12 20.27 1.74
CA PRO A 176 -8.76 20.72 0.40
C PRO A 176 -7.26 20.99 0.24
N ILE A 177 -6.63 21.70 1.18
CA ILE A 177 -5.20 22.00 1.11
C ILE A 177 -4.34 20.73 1.24
N THR A 178 -4.78 19.76 2.04
CA THR A 178 -4.10 18.48 2.17
C THR A 178 -4.12 17.71 0.84
N LEU A 179 -5.25 17.69 0.14
CA LEU A 179 -5.35 17.06 -1.18
C LEU A 179 -4.50 17.79 -2.24
N VAL A 180 -4.48 19.12 -2.22
CA VAL A 180 -3.60 19.91 -3.09
C VAL A 180 -2.14 19.55 -2.82
N TYR A 181 -1.74 19.46 -1.56
CA TYR A 181 -0.37 19.08 -1.18
C TYR A 181 0.01 17.68 -1.68
N ILE A 182 -0.90 16.69 -1.51
CA ILE A 182 -0.69 15.33 -2.05
C ILE A 182 -0.55 15.37 -3.57
N GLY A 183 -1.36 16.18 -4.26
CA GLY A 183 -1.26 16.38 -5.70
C GLY A 183 0.08 16.98 -6.14
N VAL A 184 0.60 17.98 -5.40
CA VAL A 184 1.92 18.56 -5.65
C VAL A 184 3.02 17.54 -5.46
N LEU A 185 2.96 16.73 -4.40
CA LEU A 185 3.91 15.63 -4.21
C LEU A 185 3.82 14.57 -5.33
N ALA A 186 2.61 14.25 -5.76
CA ALA A 186 2.41 13.33 -6.89
C ALA A 186 3.07 13.85 -8.17
N LEU A 187 2.89 15.14 -8.48
CA LEU A 187 3.54 15.77 -9.63
C LEU A 187 5.07 15.82 -9.49
N ALA A 188 5.59 16.09 -8.31
CA ALA A 188 7.03 16.08 -8.05
C ALA A 188 7.63 14.68 -8.26
N ILE A 189 6.99 13.63 -7.72
CA ILE A 189 7.43 12.24 -7.91
C ILE A 189 7.33 11.84 -9.38
N TYR A 190 6.25 12.21 -10.05
CA TYR A 190 6.06 11.96 -11.48
C TYR A 190 7.17 12.63 -12.32
N GLY A 191 7.49 13.89 -12.04
CA GLY A 191 8.57 14.60 -12.71
C GLY A 191 9.95 13.99 -12.45
N PHE A 192 10.16 13.43 -11.24
CA PHE A 192 11.43 12.81 -10.87
C PHE A 192 11.60 11.40 -11.47
N THR A 193 10.53 10.61 -11.52
CA THR A 193 10.59 9.22 -12.01
C THR A 193 10.49 9.11 -13.52
N GLY A 194 10.04 10.17 -14.19
CA GLY A 194 9.76 10.18 -15.62
C GLY A 194 8.49 9.39 -15.97
N HIS A 195 7.88 9.73 -17.10
CA HIS A 195 6.81 8.95 -17.69
C HIS A 195 7.30 8.36 -19.00
N SER A 196 7.33 7.03 -19.11
CA SER A 196 7.42 6.40 -20.40
C SER A 196 6.07 6.58 -21.10
N VAL A 197 5.96 7.61 -21.93
CA VAL A 197 4.87 7.70 -22.89
C VAL A 197 5.09 6.55 -23.88
N ILE A 198 4.34 5.47 -23.72
CA ILE A 198 4.19 4.48 -24.77
C ILE A 198 3.28 5.14 -25.80
N LEU A 199 3.89 5.74 -26.84
CA LEU A 199 3.21 6.16 -28.05
C LEU A 199 2.83 4.94 -28.88
#